data_cb35c48f41cf64c41f8a64afe0af6d45
#
_entry.id   cb35c48f41cf64c41f8a64afe0af6d45
#
_cell.length_a   1.000
_cell.length_b   1.000
_cell.length_c   1.000
_cell.angle_alpha   90.00
_cell.angle_beta   90.00
_cell.angle_gamma   90.00
#
_symmetry.space_group_name_H-M   'P 1'
#
loop_
_entity.id
_entity.type
_entity.pdbx_description
1 polymer ?
#
loop_
_entity_poly.entity_id
_entity_poly.type
_entity_poly.pdbx_seq_one_letter_code
_entity_poly.pdbx_strand_id
1 'polypeptide(L)'
;MKKEREIATGQEVEKIISRLAGEVQAKIDLKNLALVGIRRRGVELAARLQNILQKKTAEIPLGILGITLYRDDLSAVAKQPVVRETQIQFDLDGKDILLVDDVLFTGRTIRAALSELVDFGRPKSIKLLTLVDRDHRELPIQPDFTGKFIQTESNQSIEVHLKELDGEDKILLIEP
;
A
#
# COMPACT_ATOMS: atom_id res chain seq x y z
N MET A 1 -12.18 19.45 18.26
CA MET A 1 -11.37 19.79 17.05
C MET A 1 -10.34 18.71 16.86
N LYS A 2 -10.31 18.04 15.72
CA LYS A 2 -9.26 17.07 15.40
C LYS A 2 -7.92 17.80 15.42
N LYS A 3 -6.95 17.26 16.12
CA LYS A 3 -5.58 17.78 16.14
C LYS A 3 -4.73 16.97 15.18
N GLU A 4 -4.06 17.66 14.27
CA GLU A 4 -3.16 17.07 13.29
C GLU A 4 -1.71 17.28 13.74
N ARG A 5 -0.91 16.22 13.65
CA ARG A 5 0.52 16.30 13.89
C ARG A 5 1.27 15.69 12.72
N GLU A 6 2.13 16.46 12.08
CA GLU A 6 3.00 15.97 11.03
C GLU A 6 4.03 14.97 11.61
N ILE A 7 4.07 13.77 11.03
CA ILE A 7 4.96 12.67 11.40
C ILE A 7 6.11 12.54 10.42
N ALA A 8 5.87 12.90 9.15
CA ALA A 8 6.90 12.94 8.13
C ALA A 8 6.58 14.03 7.10
N THR A 9 7.61 14.77 6.74
CA THR A 9 7.59 15.77 5.66
C THR A 9 7.69 15.10 4.29
N GLY A 10 7.41 15.86 3.22
CA GLY A 10 7.55 15.34 1.85
C GLY A 10 8.95 14.82 1.53
N GLN A 11 10.00 15.47 2.00
CA GLN A 11 11.37 15.01 1.83
C GLN A 11 11.65 13.68 2.55
N GLU A 12 11.08 13.51 3.74
CA GLU A 12 11.18 12.24 4.48
C GLU A 12 10.41 11.13 3.80
N VAL A 13 9.23 11.40 3.24
CA VAL A 13 8.46 10.43 2.45
C VAL A 13 9.27 9.97 1.23
N GLU A 14 9.89 10.88 0.49
CA GLU A 14 10.75 10.53 -0.66
C GLU A 14 11.94 9.65 -0.25
N LYS A 15 12.59 9.98 0.87
CA LYS A 15 13.69 9.16 1.41
C LYS A 15 13.23 7.76 1.81
N ILE A 16 12.06 7.65 2.43
CA ILE A 16 11.46 6.36 2.80
C ILE A 16 11.21 5.52 1.54
N ILE A 17 10.58 6.09 0.51
CA ILE A 17 10.28 5.38 -0.75
C ILE A 17 11.58 4.92 -1.43
N SER A 18 12.59 5.77 -1.48
CA SER A 18 13.91 5.43 -2.05
C SER A 18 14.59 4.29 -1.30
N ARG A 19 14.53 4.30 0.02
CA ARG A 19 15.04 3.21 0.87
C ARG A 19 14.29 1.91 0.62
N LEU A 20 12.96 1.95 0.58
CA LEU A 20 12.11 0.79 0.32
C LEU A 20 12.43 0.17 -1.06
N ALA A 21 12.61 0.99 -2.09
CA ALA A 21 13.02 0.50 -3.40
C ALA A 21 14.36 -0.23 -3.36
N GLY A 22 15.34 0.28 -2.60
CA GLY A 22 16.62 -0.41 -2.37
C GLY A 22 16.47 -1.74 -1.65
N GLU A 23 15.60 -1.81 -0.64
CA GLU A 23 15.32 -3.05 0.10
C GLU A 23 14.63 -4.10 -0.79
N VAL A 24 13.67 -3.68 -1.61
CA VAL A 24 13.00 -4.55 -2.59
C VAL A 24 14.01 -5.12 -3.56
N GLN A 25 14.87 -4.26 -4.13
CA GLN A 25 15.92 -4.67 -5.07
C GLN A 25 16.90 -5.67 -4.45
N ALA A 26 17.21 -5.55 -3.18
CA ALA A 26 18.13 -6.45 -2.49
C ALA A 26 17.52 -7.83 -2.19
N LYS A 27 16.17 -7.93 -2.11
CA LYS A 27 15.49 -9.14 -1.63
C LYS A 27 14.67 -9.86 -2.68
N ILE A 28 14.32 -9.22 -3.81
CA ILE A 28 13.45 -9.78 -4.84
C ILE A 28 14.16 -9.73 -6.20
N ASP A 29 14.03 -10.80 -6.97
CA ASP A 29 14.48 -10.81 -8.37
C ASP A 29 13.57 -9.91 -9.21
N LEU A 30 14.10 -8.76 -9.63
CA LEU A 30 13.35 -7.77 -10.42
C LEU A 30 12.87 -8.30 -11.78
N LYS A 31 13.53 -9.32 -12.34
CA LYS A 31 13.12 -9.91 -13.63
C LYS A 31 11.78 -10.62 -13.57
N ASN A 32 11.43 -11.13 -12.38
CA ASN A 32 10.16 -11.84 -12.17
C ASN A 32 9.14 -11.02 -11.38
N LEU A 33 9.50 -9.79 -11.00
CA LEU A 33 8.67 -8.91 -10.18
C LEU A 33 7.53 -8.29 -10.99
N ALA A 34 6.36 -8.22 -10.37
CA ALA A 34 5.27 -7.32 -10.77
C ALA A 34 4.75 -6.58 -9.54
N LEU A 35 4.37 -5.34 -9.72
CA LEU A 35 3.80 -4.50 -8.67
C LEU A 35 2.27 -4.49 -8.77
N VAL A 36 1.60 -4.50 -7.63
CA VAL A 36 0.15 -4.30 -7.56
C VAL A 36 -0.14 -3.30 -6.46
N GLY A 37 -0.66 -2.15 -6.84
CA GLY A 37 -1.05 -1.10 -5.90
C GLY A 37 -2.52 -1.18 -5.52
N ILE A 38 -2.83 -1.04 -4.24
CA ILE A 38 -4.21 -0.95 -3.76
C ILE A 38 -4.71 0.49 -3.95
N ARG A 39 -5.88 0.63 -4.58
CA ARG A 39 -6.50 1.95 -4.75
C ARG A 39 -6.79 2.58 -3.39
N ARG A 40 -6.48 3.86 -3.21
CA ARG A 40 -5.97 4.83 -4.20
C ARG A 40 -4.46 5.07 -4.04
N ARG A 41 -3.99 5.33 -2.83
CA ARG A 41 -2.61 5.74 -2.55
C ARG A 41 -1.58 4.64 -2.76
N GLY A 42 -1.96 3.38 -2.56
CA GLY A 42 -1.10 2.25 -2.88
C GLY A 42 -0.70 2.20 -4.36
N VAL A 43 -1.56 2.64 -5.27
CA VAL A 43 -1.26 2.74 -6.71
C VAL A 43 -0.18 3.77 -6.99
N GLU A 44 -0.29 4.96 -6.40
CA GLU A 44 0.70 6.03 -6.58
C GLU A 44 2.06 5.64 -5.99
N LEU A 45 2.06 5.00 -4.82
CA LEU A 45 3.28 4.48 -4.22
C LEU A 45 3.93 3.39 -5.09
N ALA A 46 3.13 2.46 -5.62
CA ALA A 46 3.61 1.42 -6.53
C ALA A 46 4.20 2.01 -7.81
N ALA A 47 3.58 3.05 -8.39
CA ALA A 47 4.11 3.76 -9.55
C ALA A 47 5.45 4.45 -9.25
N ARG A 48 5.59 5.08 -8.09
CA ARG A 48 6.87 5.68 -7.67
C ARG A 48 7.97 4.62 -7.50
N LEU A 49 7.65 3.50 -6.87
CA LEU A 49 8.57 2.36 -6.72
C LEU A 49 8.96 1.79 -8.09
N GLN A 50 7.99 1.59 -9.00
CA GLN A 50 8.23 1.14 -10.36
C GLN A 50 9.23 2.05 -11.07
N ASN A 51 9.04 3.36 -11.03
CA ASN A 51 9.92 4.34 -11.66
C ASN A 51 11.37 4.26 -11.14
N ILE A 52 11.57 3.96 -9.85
CA ILE A 52 12.90 3.80 -9.28
C ILE A 52 13.53 2.47 -9.72
N LEU A 53 12.77 1.39 -9.63
CA LEU A 53 13.26 0.02 -9.88
C LEU A 53 13.55 -0.22 -11.37
N GLN A 54 12.74 0.35 -12.27
CA GLN A 54 12.93 0.22 -13.73
C GLN A 54 14.20 0.88 -14.27
N LYS A 55 14.82 1.75 -13.51
CA LYS A 55 16.14 2.31 -13.88
C LYS A 55 17.25 1.24 -13.95
N LYS A 56 17.02 0.07 -13.39
CA LYS A 56 17.99 -1.01 -13.25
C LYS A 56 17.60 -2.33 -13.92
N THR A 57 16.42 -2.42 -14.48
CA THR A 57 15.91 -3.62 -15.13
C THR A 57 14.99 -3.27 -16.29
N ALA A 58 14.54 -4.32 -17.01
CA ALA A 58 13.47 -4.18 -17.99
C ALA A 58 12.15 -3.75 -17.33
N GLU A 59 11.12 -3.54 -18.12
CA GLU A 59 9.80 -3.14 -17.68
C GLU A 59 9.25 -4.05 -16.56
N ILE A 60 8.84 -3.44 -15.46
CA ILE A 60 8.16 -4.11 -14.35
C ILE A 60 6.66 -3.85 -14.50
N PRO A 61 5.82 -4.89 -14.66
CA PRO A 61 4.38 -4.70 -14.76
C PRO A 61 3.79 -4.06 -13.50
N LEU A 62 2.79 -3.19 -13.69
CA LEU A 62 2.04 -2.56 -12.61
C LEU A 62 0.55 -2.82 -12.79
N GLY A 63 -0.06 -3.45 -11.80
CA GLY A 63 -1.49 -3.67 -11.68
C GLY A 63 -2.13 -2.75 -10.65
N ILE A 64 -3.42 -2.52 -10.82
CA ILE A 64 -4.26 -1.74 -9.92
C ILE A 64 -5.29 -2.67 -9.31
N LEU A 65 -5.34 -2.71 -7.98
CA LEU A 65 -6.30 -3.53 -7.25
C LEU A 65 -7.37 -2.62 -6.64
N GLY A 66 -8.61 -2.82 -7.07
CA GLY A 66 -9.78 -2.25 -6.44
C GLY A 66 -10.34 -3.22 -5.42
N ILE A 67 -10.58 -2.77 -4.19
CA ILE A 67 -11.17 -3.60 -3.15
C ILE A 67 -12.54 -3.07 -2.80
N THR A 68 -13.53 -3.97 -2.67
CA THR A 68 -14.79 -3.65 -2.05
C THR A 68 -14.57 -3.59 -0.54
N LEU A 69 -14.50 -2.39 0.01
CA LEU A 69 -14.40 -2.19 1.45
C LEU A 69 -15.79 -1.95 2.04
N TYR A 70 -16.21 -2.84 2.95
CA TYR A 70 -17.16 -2.45 3.97
C TYR A 70 -16.40 -1.61 4.99
N ARG A 71 -16.55 -0.27 4.92
CA ARG A 71 -15.92 0.62 5.88
C ARG A 71 -16.69 0.55 7.18
N ASP A 72 -16.09 -0.02 8.21
CA ASP A 72 -16.62 -0.05 9.58
C ASP A 72 -16.70 1.34 10.22
N ASP A 73 -16.03 2.34 9.63
CA ASP A 73 -15.95 3.73 10.10
C ASP A 73 -16.99 4.67 9.43
N LEU A 74 -17.82 4.18 8.54
CA LEU A 74 -18.93 4.95 8.01
C LEU A 74 -20.13 4.86 8.95
N SER A 75 -20.31 5.91 9.76
CA SER A 75 -21.56 6.20 10.43
C SER A 75 -22.76 5.88 9.52
N ALA A 76 -23.71 5.16 10.03
CA ALA A 76 -25.02 4.63 9.58
C ALA A 76 -25.68 5.10 8.25
N VAL A 77 -25.07 5.94 7.43
CA VAL A 77 -25.68 6.57 6.25
C VAL A 77 -25.25 5.94 4.92
N ALA A 78 -24.15 5.19 4.87
CA ALA A 78 -23.68 4.59 3.63
C ALA A 78 -23.53 3.07 3.75
N LYS A 79 -24.63 2.35 3.65
CA LYS A 79 -24.67 0.87 3.60
C LYS A 79 -24.34 0.30 2.21
N GLN A 80 -23.80 1.09 1.28
CA GLN A 80 -23.42 0.57 -0.04
C GLN A 80 -21.92 0.34 -0.13
N PRO A 81 -21.48 -0.88 -0.53
CA PRO A 81 -20.07 -1.14 -0.76
C PRO A 81 -19.56 -0.26 -1.90
N VAL A 82 -18.45 0.43 -1.69
CA VAL A 82 -17.75 1.14 -2.78
C VAL A 82 -16.99 0.11 -3.59
N VAL A 83 -17.52 -0.26 -4.75
CA VAL A 83 -16.83 -1.12 -5.71
C VAL A 83 -15.78 -0.29 -6.42
N ARG A 84 -14.52 -0.70 -6.33
CA ARG A 84 -13.40 -0.09 -7.06
C ARG A 84 -12.91 -1.08 -8.10
N GLU A 85 -12.69 -0.60 -9.32
CA GLU A 85 -12.28 -1.44 -10.44
C GLU A 85 -10.84 -1.93 -10.28
N THR A 86 -10.64 -3.24 -10.46
CA THR A 86 -9.33 -3.90 -10.56
C THR A 86 -8.88 -3.93 -12.02
N GLN A 87 -7.63 -3.54 -12.26
CA GLN A 87 -7.01 -3.50 -13.59
C GLN A 87 -5.64 -4.18 -13.54
N ILE A 88 -5.61 -5.46 -13.87
CA ILE A 88 -4.38 -6.27 -13.97
C ILE A 88 -4.33 -6.80 -15.39
N GLN A 89 -3.43 -6.22 -16.23
CA GLN A 89 -3.33 -6.49 -17.67
C GLN A 89 -2.13 -7.39 -18.02
N PHE A 90 -1.63 -8.12 -17.05
CA PHE A 90 -0.53 -9.07 -17.21
C PHE A 90 -0.85 -10.37 -16.49
N ASP A 91 -0.16 -11.44 -16.88
CA ASP A 91 -0.30 -12.74 -16.24
C ASP A 91 0.38 -12.74 -14.87
N LEU A 92 -0.36 -13.10 -13.82
CA LEU A 92 0.15 -13.23 -12.46
C LEU A 92 0.87 -14.56 -12.22
N ASP A 93 0.61 -15.57 -13.06
CA ASP A 93 1.10 -16.92 -12.81
C ASP A 93 2.64 -16.96 -12.74
N GLY A 94 3.14 -17.53 -11.66
CA GLY A 94 4.57 -17.68 -11.42
C GLY A 94 5.36 -16.41 -11.10
N LYS A 95 4.72 -15.23 -11.06
CA LYS A 95 5.39 -13.97 -10.71
C LYS A 95 5.54 -13.78 -9.21
N ASP A 96 6.57 -13.05 -8.84
CA ASP A 96 6.71 -12.49 -7.51
C ASP A 96 5.94 -11.16 -7.47
N ILE A 97 4.85 -11.11 -6.72
CA ILE A 97 4.00 -9.93 -6.61
C ILE A 97 4.43 -9.10 -5.39
N LEU A 98 4.65 -7.81 -5.59
CA LEU A 98 4.76 -6.85 -4.51
C LEU A 98 3.44 -6.09 -4.41
N LEU A 99 2.67 -6.41 -3.39
CA LEU A 99 1.43 -5.72 -3.04
C LEU A 99 1.78 -4.47 -2.24
N VAL A 100 1.29 -3.31 -2.69
CA VAL A 100 1.64 -2.00 -2.13
C VAL A 100 0.40 -1.30 -1.59
N ASP A 101 0.50 -0.84 -0.34
CA ASP A 101 -0.53 -0.02 0.30
C ASP A 101 0.12 1.13 1.10
N ASP A 102 -0.66 2.14 1.45
CA ASP A 102 -0.16 3.29 2.20
C ASP A 102 -0.07 3.00 3.70
N VAL A 103 -1.13 2.51 4.32
CA VAL A 103 -1.21 2.25 5.76
C VAL A 103 -1.70 0.85 6.07
N LEU A 104 -0.90 0.10 6.81
CA LEU A 104 -1.32 -1.17 7.38
C LEU A 104 -1.83 -0.95 8.81
N PHE A 105 -3.05 -1.37 9.05
CA PHE A 105 -3.73 -1.26 10.34
C PHE A 105 -4.16 -2.65 10.85
N THR A 106 -5.43 -3.00 10.72
CA THR A 106 -5.97 -4.27 11.21
C THR A 106 -5.56 -5.49 10.38
N GLY A 107 -5.20 -5.29 9.13
CA GLY A 107 -4.94 -6.33 8.13
C GLY A 107 -6.17 -6.68 7.27
N ARG A 108 -7.35 -6.11 7.54
CA ARG A 108 -8.60 -6.44 6.81
C ARG A 108 -8.53 -6.04 5.34
N THR A 109 -7.97 -4.89 5.03
CA THR A 109 -7.74 -4.44 3.65
C THR A 109 -6.82 -5.41 2.90
N ILE A 110 -5.73 -5.81 3.52
CA ILE A 110 -4.77 -6.74 2.90
C ILE A 110 -5.38 -8.13 2.71
N ARG A 111 -6.15 -8.62 3.67
CA ARG A 111 -6.88 -9.89 3.50
C ARG A 111 -7.79 -9.85 2.28
N ALA A 112 -8.57 -8.76 2.12
CA ALA A 112 -9.44 -8.59 0.96
C ALA A 112 -8.64 -8.53 -0.34
N ALA A 113 -7.50 -7.82 -0.34
CA ALA A 113 -6.58 -7.74 -1.47
C ALA A 113 -6.02 -9.12 -1.87
N LEU A 114 -5.60 -9.91 -0.90
CA LEU A 114 -5.10 -11.26 -1.16
C LEU A 114 -6.18 -12.16 -1.76
N SER A 115 -7.43 -12.09 -1.27
CA SER A 115 -8.55 -12.83 -1.82
C SER A 115 -8.84 -12.44 -3.27
N GLU A 116 -8.81 -11.15 -3.58
CA GLU A 116 -9.00 -10.64 -4.94
C GLU A 116 -7.87 -11.09 -5.89
N LEU A 117 -6.61 -10.99 -5.44
CA LEU A 117 -5.45 -11.34 -6.26
C LEU A 117 -5.45 -12.80 -6.71
N VAL A 118 -5.83 -13.74 -5.83
CA VAL A 118 -5.82 -15.16 -6.16
C VAL A 118 -6.90 -15.55 -7.16
N ASP A 119 -7.91 -14.71 -7.36
CA ASP A 119 -8.91 -14.88 -8.42
C ASP A 119 -8.36 -14.53 -9.82
N PHE A 120 -7.27 -13.74 -9.90
CA PHE A 120 -6.61 -13.36 -11.15
C PHE A 120 -5.51 -14.33 -11.60
N GLY A 121 -5.07 -15.26 -10.77
CA GLY A 121 -4.03 -16.20 -11.11
C GLY A 121 -3.30 -16.77 -9.89
N ARG A 122 -2.25 -17.54 -10.15
CA ARG A 122 -1.44 -18.18 -9.12
C ARG A 122 -0.02 -17.61 -9.11
N PRO A 123 0.23 -16.50 -8.41
CA PRO A 123 1.59 -15.96 -8.25
C PRO A 123 2.50 -16.95 -7.52
N LYS A 124 3.79 -16.87 -7.80
CA LYS A 124 4.82 -17.63 -7.08
C LYS A 124 4.91 -17.19 -5.62
N SER A 125 4.83 -15.89 -5.39
CA SER A 125 4.79 -15.30 -4.04
C SER A 125 4.04 -13.97 -4.06
N ILE A 126 3.50 -13.58 -2.91
CA ILE A 126 2.98 -12.23 -2.67
C ILE A 126 3.69 -11.68 -1.44
N LYS A 127 4.38 -10.57 -1.62
CA LYS A 127 5.01 -9.81 -0.54
C LYS A 127 4.29 -8.50 -0.34
N LEU A 128 4.25 -8.03 0.89
CA LEU A 128 3.54 -6.81 1.26
C LEU A 128 4.54 -5.69 1.56
N LEU A 129 4.32 -4.54 0.92
CA LEU A 129 5.00 -3.28 1.23
C LEU A 129 3.97 -2.25 1.68
N THR A 130 4.24 -1.61 2.82
CA THR A 130 3.43 -0.50 3.32
C THR A 130 4.29 0.70 3.64
N LEU A 131 3.81 1.90 3.32
CA LEU A 131 4.51 3.13 3.69
C LEU A 131 4.52 3.31 5.21
N VAL A 132 3.39 3.03 5.85
CA VAL A 132 3.23 3.09 7.30
C VAL A 132 2.63 1.79 7.83
N ASP A 133 3.24 1.26 8.87
CA ASP A 133 2.63 0.25 9.74
C ASP A 133 2.27 0.91 11.07
N ARG A 134 0.98 0.87 11.46
CA ARG A 134 0.51 1.58 12.65
C ARG A 134 0.10 0.69 13.81
N ASP A 135 0.42 -0.59 13.78
CA ASP A 135 0.02 -1.53 14.82
C ASP A 135 -1.49 -1.87 14.82
N HIS A 136 -2.01 -2.43 15.90
CA HIS A 136 -3.42 -2.84 16.11
C HIS A 136 -3.93 -3.90 15.12
N ARG A 137 -3.11 -4.89 14.82
CA ARG A 137 -3.48 -6.00 13.97
C ARG A 137 -4.65 -6.81 14.55
N GLU A 138 -5.64 -7.14 13.72
CA GLU A 138 -6.70 -8.08 14.03
C GLU A 138 -6.50 -9.44 13.32
N LEU A 139 -5.69 -9.47 12.29
CA LEU A 139 -5.36 -10.64 11.48
C LEU A 139 -3.85 -10.88 11.50
N PRO A 140 -3.38 -12.13 11.33
CA PRO A 140 -1.95 -12.47 11.33
C PRO A 140 -1.28 -12.07 10.02
N ILE A 141 -1.28 -10.78 9.70
CA ILE A 141 -0.70 -10.16 8.52
C ILE A 141 0.41 -9.22 8.94
N GLN A 142 1.59 -9.40 8.35
CA GLN A 142 2.77 -8.57 8.58
C GLN A 142 3.34 -8.10 7.24
N PRO A 143 3.86 -6.87 7.15
CA PRO A 143 4.53 -6.41 5.95
C PRO A 143 5.93 -7.03 5.83
N ASP A 144 6.36 -7.32 4.60
CA ASP A 144 7.74 -7.69 4.29
C ASP A 144 8.65 -6.45 4.24
N PHE A 145 8.07 -5.32 3.87
CA PHE A 145 8.75 -4.03 3.76
C PHE A 145 7.90 -2.95 4.41
N THR A 146 8.48 -2.24 5.37
CA THR A 146 7.82 -1.16 6.11
C THR A 146 8.58 0.14 5.98
N GLY A 147 7.90 1.19 5.50
CA GLY A 147 8.48 2.51 5.43
C GLY A 147 8.73 3.11 6.81
N LYS A 148 7.69 3.21 7.60
CA LYS A 148 7.75 3.74 8.97
C LYS A 148 6.78 2.97 9.87
N PHE A 149 7.27 2.53 11.03
CA PHE A 149 6.40 2.02 12.09
C PHE A 149 6.01 3.18 12.99
N ILE A 150 4.71 3.33 13.26
CA ILE A 150 4.16 4.39 14.10
C ILE A 150 3.20 3.76 15.10
N GLN A 151 3.62 3.68 16.34
CA GLN A 151 2.71 3.24 17.40
C GLN A 151 1.64 4.30 17.63
N THR A 152 0.37 3.90 17.61
CA THR A 152 -0.77 4.78 17.77
C THR A 152 -1.66 4.30 18.93
N GLU A 153 -2.50 5.18 19.45
CA GLU A 153 -3.62 4.80 20.30
C GLU A 153 -4.82 4.36 19.45
N SER A 154 -5.77 3.65 20.03
CA SER A 154 -6.92 3.09 19.32
C SER A 154 -7.83 4.15 18.68
N ASN A 155 -7.88 5.35 19.27
CA ASN A 155 -8.67 6.49 18.83
C ASN A 155 -7.92 7.43 17.85
N GLN A 156 -6.63 7.19 17.63
CA GLN A 156 -5.82 7.94 16.65
C GLN A 156 -5.90 7.28 15.27
N SER A 157 -5.63 8.04 14.22
CA SER A 157 -5.49 7.52 12.86
C SER A 157 -4.27 8.12 12.16
N ILE A 158 -3.80 7.41 11.14
CA ILE A 158 -2.73 7.89 10.26
C ILE A 158 -3.34 8.26 8.91
N GLU A 159 -3.01 9.44 8.42
CA GLU A 159 -3.32 9.88 7.06
C GLU A 159 -2.03 10.08 6.29
N VAL A 160 -1.95 9.44 5.13
CA VAL A 160 -0.88 9.64 4.16
C VAL A 160 -1.39 10.57 3.08
N HIS A 161 -0.68 11.63 2.81
CA HIS A 161 -0.91 12.50 1.67
C HIS A 161 0.15 12.23 0.60
N LEU A 162 -0.27 12.15 -0.64
CA LEU A 162 0.60 11.98 -1.79
C LEU A 162 0.32 13.08 -2.82
N LYS A 163 1.37 13.66 -3.35
CA LYS A 163 1.31 14.82 -4.25
C LYS A 163 0.33 14.64 -5.41
N GLU A 164 0.25 13.44 -5.95
CA GLU A 164 -0.62 13.10 -7.08
C GLU A 164 -2.11 13.22 -6.75
N LEU A 165 -2.48 13.00 -5.51
CA LEU A 165 -3.87 12.99 -5.03
C LEU A 165 -4.22 14.17 -4.14
N ASP A 166 -3.25 14.62 -3.33
CA ASP A 166 -3.47 15.56 -2.22
C ASP A 166 -2.71 16.88 -2.42
N GLY A 167 -1.89 17.00 -3.48
CA GLY A 167 -1.10 18.20 -3.81
C GLY A 167 0.23 18.31 -3.08
N GLU A 168 0.45 17.52 -2.04
CA GLU A 168 1.69 17.48 -1.25
C GLU A 168 1.93 16.08 -0.69
N ASP A 169 3.19 15.78 -0.36
CA ASP A 169 3.55 14.56 0.34
C ASP A 169 3.73 14.87 1.82
N LYS A 170 3.05 14.11 2.69
CA LYS A 170 3.25 14.12 4.14
C LYS A 170 2.57 12.94 4.81
N ILE A 171 2.94 12.66 6.03
CA ILE A 171 2.26 11.70 6.91
C ILE A 171 1.79 12.44 8.15
N LEU A 172 0.51 12.32 8.46
CA LEU A 172 -0.14 12.95 9.60
C LEU A 172 -0.62 11.90 10.60
N LEU A 173 -0.46 12.21 11.87
CA LEU A 173 -1.19 11.58 12.96
C LEU A 173 -2.39 12.46 13.29
N ILE A 174 -3.58 11.87 13.25
CA ILE A 174 -4.84 12.53 13.58
C ILE A 174 -5.27 12.10 14.97
N GLU A 175 -5.45 13.05 15.84
CA GLU A 175 -5.97 12.87 17.19
C GLU A 175 -7.43 13.37 17.23
N PRO A 176 -8.34 12.73 18.01
CA PRO A 176 -9.75 13.11 18.10
C PRO A 176 -9.98 14.51 18.70
#